data_550b3cf975dac8024b5735ed0c4056a0
#
_entry.id   550b3cf975dac8024b5735ed0c4056a0
#
_cell.length_a   1.000
_cell.length_b   1.000
_cell.length_c   1.000
_cell.angle_alpha   90.00
_cell.angle_beta   90.00
_cell.angle_gamma   90.00
#
_symmetry.space_group_name_H-M   'P 1'
#
loop_
_entity.id
_entity.type
_entity.pdbx_description
1 polymer ?
#
loop_
_entity_poly.entity_id
_entity_poly.type
_entity_poly.pdbx_seq_one_letter_code
_entity_poly.pdbx_strand_id
1 'polypeptide(L)'
;MSEPLIEQVPPELVQNKKKGPIAETVETLVVALLMALFIRAFFFSVFYIPSGSMIPTLLIKDRLIVNKMIFGLPNPLQEATFNQKILFFIPNPFFKSDWGICTHKYLIPFSRKPKRLEVIVFKAPLENVGGATATYKDMRRGILATTRFFPSAKPGSDYIKRLIGLPGEVIELKKGVIYINSKKLDETHTYYPDQANFGPVQVPTSCYFMMGDNRAYSSDSRVWGFVPQENIVGRAEVLLWPLNRIKLIR
;
A
#
# COMPACT_ATOMS: atom_id res chain seq x y z
N MET A 1 -31.63 55.96 43.19
CA MET A 1 -30.86 54.73 42.87
C MET A 1 -31.82 53.75 42.25
N SER A 2 -31.88 53.72 40.93
CA SER A 2 -32.76 52.85 40.15
C SER A 2 -32.00 51.61 39.70
N GLU A 3 -32.41 50.43 40.15
CA GLU A 3 -31.85 49.14 39.66
C GLU A 3 -32.15 48.93 38.16
N PRO A 4 -31.21 48.38 37.39
CA PRO A 4 -31.46 48.07 36.01
C PRO A 4 -32.36 46.80 35.91
N LEU A 5 -33.45 46.93 35.21
CA LEU A 5 -34.32 45.82 34.75
C LEU A 5 -33.50 44.87 33.86
N ILE A 6 -33.20 43.70 34.41
CA ILE A 6 -32.67 42.60 33.59
C ILE A 6 -33.89 42.03 32.82
N GLU A 7 -33.92 42.34 31.53
CA GLU A 7 -34.88 41.80 30.56
C GLU A 7 -34.66 40.29 30.44
N GLN A 8 -35.54 39.50 31.05
CA GLN A 8 -35.50 38.04 30.92
C GLN A 8 -35.93 37.66 29.52
N VAL A 9 -34.98 37.23 28.71
CA VAL A 9 -35.22 36.62 27.41
C VAL A 9 -36.05 35.34 27.63
N PRO A 10 -37.21 35.22 27.00
CA PRO A 10 -38.05 34.03 27.20
C PRO A 10 -37.39 32.78 26.61
N PRO A 11 -37.48 31.60 27.28
CA PRO A 11 -36.81 30.35 26.87
C PRO A 11 -37.41 29.65 25.65
N GLU A 12 -38.29 30.31 24.90
CA GLU A 12 -39.07 29.69 23.80
C GLU A 12 -38.37 29.65 22.42
N LEU A 13 -37.13 30.08 22.24
CA LEU A 13 -36.51 30.15 20.93
C LEU A 13 -35.62 28.94 20.55
N VAL A 14 -35.62 27.87 21.32
CA VAL A 14 -34.97 26.60 20.93
C VAL A 14 -36.05 25.53 20.68
N GLN A 15 -37.01 25.80 19.82
CA GLN A 15 -37.83 24.73 19.25
C GLN A 15 -36.93 23.97 18.25
N ASN A 16 -36.32 22.92 18.75
CA ASN A 16 -35.66 21.91 17.92
C ASN A 16 -36.76 21.23 17.07
N LYS A 17 -36.97 21.75 15.84
CA LYS A 17 -37.96 21.18 14.91
C LYS A 17 -37.61 19.69 14.74
N LYS A 18 -38.46 18.80 15.30
CA LYS A 18 -38.32 17.35 15.11
C LYS A 18 -38.31 17.07 13.62
N LYS A 19 -37.18 16.59 13.14
CA LYS A 19 -37.03 16.19 11.74
C LYS A 19 -38.02 15.04 11.48
N GLY A 20 -38.59 15.01 10.28
CA GLY A 20 -39.46 13.88 9.92
C GLY A 20 -38.66 12.58 9.82
N PRO A 21 -39.29 11.40 9.97
CA PRO A 21 -38.59 10.10 10.00
C PRO A 21 -37.74 9.83 8.74
N ILE A 22 -38.17 10.33 7.59
CA ILE A 22 -37.39 10.24 6.34
C ILE A 22 -36.11 11.07 6.43
N ALA A 23 -36.17 12.29 6.96
CA ALA A 23 -35.01 13.17 7.10
C ALA A 23 -33.99 12.58 8.09
N GLU A 24 -34.43 11.98 9.18
CA GLU A 24 -33.57 11.29 10.16
C GLU A 24 -32.86 10.08 9.52
N THR A 25 -33.59 9.28 8.73
CA THR A 25 -33.02 8.13 8.02
C THR A 25 -31.97 8.57 7.00
N VAL A 26 -32.26 9.60 6.20
CA VAL A 26 -31.32 10.16 5.22
C VAL A 26 -30.07 10.71 5.91
N GLU A 27 -30.21 11.46 7.00
CA GLU A 27 -29.08 11.98 7.77
C GLU A 27 -28.20 10.86 8.31
N THR A 28 -28.80 9.80 8.87
CA THR A 28 -28.08 8.62 9.36
C THR A 28 -27.29 7.93 8.24
N LEU A 29 -27.91 7.75 7.07
CA LEU A 29 -27.23 7.14 5.91
C LEU A 29 -26.09 8.00 5.41
N VAL A 30 -26.26 9.32 5.36
CA VAL A 30 -25.19 10.26 4.95
C VAL A 30 -24.03 10.20 5.94
N VAL A 31 -24.29 10.23 7.25
CA VAL A 31 -23.26 10.14 8.28
C VAL A 31 -22.52 8.79 8.18
N ALA A 32 -23.25 7.69 8.05
CA ALA A 32 -22.67 6.36 7.89
C ALA A 32 -21.78 6.27 6.64
N LEU A 33 -22.24 6.83 5.52
CA LEU A 33 -21.45 6.89 4.29
C LEU A 33 -20.15 7.71 4.47
N LEU A 34 -20.27 8.89 5.08
CA LEU A 34 -19.09 9.75 5.34
C LEU A 34 -18.10 9.06 6.27
N MET A 35 -18.57 8.39 7.32
CA MET A 35 -17.73 7.59 8.21
C MET A 35 -17.04 6.43 7.47
N ALA A 36 -17.78 5.70 6.64
CA ALA A 36 -17.20 4.61 5.84
C ALA A 36 -16.12 5.12 4.87
N LEU A 37 -16.37 6.25 4.20
CA LEU A 37 -15.39 6.90 3.33
C LEU A 37 -14.16 7.38 4.10
N PHE A 38 -14.35 7.95 5.28
CA PHE A 38 -13.26 8.37 6.16
C PHE A 38 -12.39 7.18 6.58
N ILE A 39 -13.01 6.09 7.07
CA ILE A 39 -12.29 4.87 7.45
C ILE A 39 -11.50 4.30 6.26
N ARG A 40 -12.13 4.24 5.09
CA ARG A 40 -11.49 3.76 3.86
C ARG A 40 -10.31 4.65 3.42
N ALA A 41 -10.45 5.97 3.55
CA ALA A 41 -9.41 6.92 3.14
C ALA A 41 -8.17 6.82 4.04
N PHE A 42 -8.35 6.68 5.33
CA PHE A 42 -7.26 6.83 6.30
C PHE A 42 -6.77 5.51 6.89
N PHE A 43 -7.65 4.54 7.17
CA PHE A 43 -7.31 3.39 8.01
C PHE A 43 -7.06 2.12 7.20
N PHE A 44 -8.07 1.63 6.50
CA PHE A 44 -8.04 0.31 5.90
C PHE A 44 -8.56 0.34 4.46
N SER A 45 -7.96 -0.48 3.63
CA SER A 45 -8.48 -0.76 2.28
C SER A 45 -8.53 -2.25 2.04
N VAL A 46 -9.56 -2.67 1.30
CA VAL A 46 -9.69 -4.04 0.85
C VAL A 46 -9.06 -4.16 -0.53
N PHE A 47 -8.10 -5.09 -0.66
CA PHE A 47 -7.44 -5.41 -1.92
C PHE A 47 -7.82 -6.80 -2.40
N TYR A 48 -7.90 -6.95 -3.71
CA TYR A 48 -8.14 -8.20 -4.41
C TYR A 48 -6.83 -8.71 -5.01
N ILE A 49 -6.59 -10.02 -4.94
CA ILE A 49 -5.37 -10.65 -5.48
C ILE A 49 -5.63 -11.20 -6.88
N PRO A 50 -5.10 -10.56 -7.93
CA PRO A 50 -5.33 -10.98 -9.31
C PRO A 50 -4.34 -12.04 -9.80
N SER A 51 -3.19 -12.21 -9.13
CA SER A 51 -2.08 -13.05 -9.61
C SER A 51 -1.54 -14.02 -8.56
N GLY A 52 -0.87 -15.07 -9.02
CA GLY A 52 -0.32 -16.12 -8.16
C GLY A 52 1.08 -15.86 -7.61
N SER A 53 1.60 -14.62 -7.70
CA SER A 53 2.98 -14.31 -7.29
C SER A 53 3.26 -14.44 -5.79
N MET A 54 2.21 -14.49 -4.97
CA MET A 54 2.28 -14.63 -3.51
C MET A 54 1.80 -16.00 -3.01
N ILE A 55 1.60 -16.97 -3.91
CA ILE A 55 1.29 -18.36 -3.55
C ILE A 55 2.52 -18.95 -2.82
N PRO A 56 2.36 -19.69 -1.72
CA PRO A 56 1.11 -20.20 -1.15
C PRO A 56 0.45 -19.27 -0.12
N THR A 57 1.08 -18.17 0.25
CA THR A 57 0.59 -17.26 1.32
C THR A 57 -0.77 -16.67 0.94
N LEU A 58 -0.88 -16.15 -0.29
CA LEU A 58 -2.10 -15.58 -0.85
C LEU A 58 -2.43 -16.29 -2.18
N LEU A 59 -3.68 -16.66 -2.35
CA LEU A 59 -4.16 -17.26 -3.59
C LEU A 59 -4.86 -16.22 -4.48
N ILE A 60 -4.99 -16.57 -5.77
CA ILE A 60 -5.78 -15.78 -6.71
C ILE A 60 -7.23 -15.69 -6.20
N LYS A 61 -7.86 -14.53 -6.31
CA LYS A 61 -9.20 -14.18 -5.83
C LYS A 61 -9.32 -13.97 -4.32
N ASP A 62 -8.25 -14.11 -3.53
CA ASP A 62 -8.26 -13.69 -2.14
C ASP A 62 -8.55 -12.19 -2.02
N ARG A 63 -9.25 -11.81 -0.95
CA ARG A 63 -9.43 -10.41 -0.55
C ARG A 63 -8.81 -10.21 0.81
N LEU A 64 -8.05 -9.14 0.96
CA LEU A 64 -7.31 -8.87 2.18
C LEU A 64 -7.51 -7.42 2.63
N ILE A 65 -7.37 -7.23 3.94
CA ILE A 65 -7.39 -5.92 4.57
C ILE A 65 -5.95 -5.43 4.69
N VAL A 66 -5.72 -4.24 4.18
CA VAL A 66 -4.44 -3.53 4.26
C VAL A 66 -4.57 -2.36 5.22
N ASN A 67 -3.69 -2.32 6.21
CA ASN A 67 -3.57 -1.23 7.17
C ASN A 67 -2.66 -0.15 6.58
N LYS A 68 -3.23 0.99 6.26
CA LYS A 68 -2.51 2.14 5.69
C LYS A 68 -1.81 2.98 6.75
N MET A 69 -2.40 3.07 7.94
CA MET A 69 -1.89 3.91 9.02
C MET A 69 -0.63 3.38 9.70
N ILE A 70 -0.29 2.10 9.47
CA ILE A 70 0.79 1.46 10.22
C ILE A 70 2.14 2.16 10.07
N PHE A 71 2.35 2.88 8.96
CA PHE A 71 3.59 3.61 8.66
C PHE A 71 3.45 5.13 8.78
N GLY A 72 2.24 5.63 9.03
CA GLY A 72 1.92 7.04 9.18
C GLY A 72 0.48 7.33 8.79
N LEU A 73 -0.03 8.52 9.14
CA LEU A 73 -1.35 8.95 8.69
C LEU A 73 -1.27 9.29 7.19
N PRO A 74 -1.92 8.50 6.31
CA PRO A 74 -1.81 8.72 4.88
C PRO A 74 -2.41 10.07 4.48
N ASN A 75 -1.85 10.66 3.41
CA ASN A 75 -2.43 11.85 2.80
C ASN A 75 -3.45 11.42 1.73
N PRO A 76 -4.76 11.57 1.96
CA PRO A 76 -5.78 11.11 1.03
C PRO A 76 -5.73 11.87 -0.31
N LEU A 77 -5.24 13.12 -0.32
CA LEU A 77 -5.09 13.89 -1.56
C LEU A 77 -4.02 13.31 -2.46
N GLN A 78 -2.91 12.81 -1.90
CA GLN A 78 -1.89 12.14 -2.69
C GLN A 78 -2.40 10.81 -3.27
N GLU A 79 -3.18 10.05 -2.50
CA GLU A 79 -3.80 8.83 -3.01
C GLU A 79 -4.80 9.12 -4.13
N ALA A 80 -5.55 10.23 -4.02
CA ALA A 80 -6.47 10.69 -5.05
C ALA A 80 -5.76 11.06 -6.36
N THR A 81 -4.54 11.63 -6.32
CA THR A 81 -3.80 11.98 -7.55
C THR A 81 -3.32 10.76 -8.34
N PHE A 82 -3.13 9.61 -7.68
CA PHE A 82 -2.73 8.35 -8.35
C PHE A 82 -3.91 7.53 -8.87
N ASN A 83 -5.13 7.76 -8.40
CA ASN A 83 -6.31 7.00 -8.80
C ASN A 83 -7.08 7.73 -9.90
N GLN A 84 -7.34 7.06 -11.02
CA GLN A 84 -8.16 7.61 -12.12
C GLN A 84 -9.62 7.87 -11.72
N LYS A 85 -10.10 7.23 -10.66
CA LYS A 85 -11.49 7.33 -10.18
C LYS A 85 -11.54 7.56 -8.67
N ILE A 86 -12.25 8.59 -8.26
CA ILE A 86 -12.70 8.81 -6.90
C ILE A 86 -14.04 8.07 -6.78
N LEU A 87 -14.25 7.22 -5.76
CA LEU A 87 -15.51 6.46 -5.65
C LEU A 87 -15.90 5.66 -6.91
N PHE A 88 -15.23 4.60 -7.23
CA PHE A 88 -15.54 3.59 -8.27
C PHE A 88 -16.01 4.09 -9.65
N PHE A 89 -16.77 5.19 -9.74
CA PHE A 89 -17.41 5.68 -10.97
C PHE A 89 -17.21 7.17 -11.26
N ILE A 90 -16.76 7.99 -10.29
CA ILE A 90 -16.52 9.42 -10.52
C ILE A 90 -15.10 9.59 -11.04
N PRO A 91 -14.91 10.20 -12.23
CA PRO A 91 -13.57 10.54 -12.72
C PRO A 91 -12.86 11.45 -11.72
N ASN A 92 -11.58 11.18 -11.46
CA ASN A 92 -10.78 12.02 -10.58
C ASN A 92 -10.38 13.31 -11.32
N PRO A 93 -10.90 14.49 -10.98
CA PRO A 93 -10.54 15.74 -11.63
C PRO A 93 -9.09 16.15 -11.36
N PHE A 94 -8.47 15.60 -10.30
CA PHE A 94 -7.07 15.88 -9.92
C PHE A 94 -6.09 14.88 -10.56
N PHE A 95 -6.57 13.89 -11.30
CA PHE A 95 -5.72 12.98 -12.04
C PHE A 95 -5.01 13.74 -13.17
N LYS A 96 -3.67 13.77 -13.15
CA LYS A 96 -2.80 14.56 -14.05
C LYS A 96 -2.67 16.05 -13.77
N SER A 97 -3.17 16.59 -12.69
CA SER A 97 -2.82 17.98 -12.38
C SER A 97 -1.42 18.03 -11.77
N ASP A 98 -0.51 18.73 -12.40
CA ASP A 98 0.81 19.15 -11.86
C ASP A 98 0.66 20.16 -10.70
N TRP A 99 -0.46 20.09 -10.00
CA TRP A 99 -0.68 20.90 -8.83
C TRP A 99 0.23 20.39 -7.72
N GLY A 100 1.34 21.11 -7.52
CA GLY A 100 2.32 20.87 -6.46
C GLY A 100 1.78 20.98 -5.03
N ILE A 101 0.54 20.55 -4.82
CA ILE A 101 -0.14 20.55 -3.53
C ILE A 101 0.13 19.20 -2.89
N CYS A 102 0.94 19.20 -1.84
CA CYS A 102 1.27 18.10 -0.94
C CYS A 102 2.24 17.04 -1.49
N THR A 103 3.52 17.34 -1.43
CA THR A 103 4.63 16.40 -1.71
C THR A 103 4.82 15.32 -0.66
N HIS A 104 4.17 15.42 0.52
CA HIS A 104 4.34 14.46 1.60
C HIS A 104 3.27 13.39 1.57
N LYS A 105 3.71 12.12 1.48
CA LYS A 105 2.84 10.95 1.52
C LYS A 105 2.04 10.81 2.80
N TYR A 106 2.62 11.19 3.92
CA TYR A 106 1.98 11.13 5.21
C TYR A 106 1.77 12.54 5.76
N LEU A 107 0.53 12.82 6.22
CA LEU A 107 0.22 14.04 6.98
C LEU A 107 0.97 14.04 8.31
N ILE A 108 1.03 12.86 8.95
CA ILE A 108 1.78 12.65 10.19
C ILE A 108 2.58 11.34 9.99
N PRO A 109 3.91 11.38 9.89
CA PRO A 109 4.71 10.17 9.83
C PRO A 109 4.76 9.51 11.21
N PHE A 110 4.40 8.22 11.29
CA PHE A 110 4.70 7.44 12.48
C PHE A 110 6.13 6.90 12.40
N SER A 111 6.73 6.68 13.56
CA SER A 111 8.12 6.21 13.65
C SER A 111 8.32 4.75 13.22
N ARG A 112 7.25 4.01 12.91
CA ARG A 112 7.35 2.62 12.50
C ARG A 112 7.74 2.49 11.03
N LYS A 113 8.91 1.93 10.79
CA LYS A 113 9.36 1.52 9.46
C LYS A 113 8.86 0.10 9.12
N PRO A 114 8.68 -0.22 7.82
CA PRO A 114 8.44 -1.60 7.38
C PRO A 114 9.52 -2.55 7.91
N LYS A 115 9.09 -3.73 8.36
CA LYS A 115 10.00 -4.77 8.87
C LYS A 115 10.18 -5.87 7.84
N ARG A 116 11.32 -6.55 7.90
CA ARG A 116 11.60 -7.72 7.06
C ARG A 116 10.52 -8.79 7.24
N LEU A 117 10.21 -9.48 6.15
CA LEU A 117 9.19 -10.52 5.98
C LEU A 117 7.75 -10.04 6.09
N GLU A 118 7.47 -8.76 6.30
CA GLU A 118 6.10 -8.22 6.19
C GLU A 118 5.61 -8.26 4.75
N VAL A 119 4.32 -8.58 4.59
CA VAL A 119 3.64 -8.52 3.29
C VAL A 119 3.12 -7.10 3.05
N ILE A 120 3.67 -6.43 2.05
CA ILE A 120 3.48 -5.01 1.79
C ILE A 120 2.74 -4.80 0.48
N VAL A 121 1.76 -3.90 0.50
CA VAL A 121 1.13 -3.34 -0.70
C VAL A 121 1.81 -2.02 -1.04
N PHE A 122 2.14 -1.84 -2.30
CA PHE A 122 2.84 -0.64 -2.81
C PHE A 122 2.45 -0.35 -4.26
N LYS A 123 2.67 0.90 -4.68
CA LYS A 123 2.56 1.31 -6.08
C LYS A 123 3.80 0.86 -6.85
N ALA A 124 3.60 0.23 -8.00
CA ALA A 124 4.71 -0.16 -8.86
C ALA A 124 5.61 1.06 -9.15
N PRO A 125 6.94 0.93 -9.00
CA PRO A 125 7.83 2.02 -9.30
C PRO A 125 7.75 2.40 -10.78
N LEU A 126 7.86 3.70 -11.06
CA LEU A 126 8.03 4.19 -12.43
C LEU A 126 9.41 3.74 -12.92
N GLU A 127 9.52 3.37 -14.20
CA GLU A 127 10.77 2.83 -14.80
C GLU A 127 12.01 3.73 -14.63
N ASN A 128 11.88 4.96 -14.11
CA ASN A 128 12.92 5.99 -14.08
C ASN A 128 13.24 6.53 -12.69
N VAL A 129 12.99 5.81 -11.59
CA VAL A 129 13.38 6.31 -10.27
C VAL A 129 14.86 6.10 -10.01
N GLY A 130 15.62 7.14 -10.35
CA GLY A 130 16.90 7.62 -9.85
C GLY A 130 18.06 6.64 -9.63
N GLY A 131 19.18 6.85 -10.35
CA GLY A 131 20.54 6.50 -9.92
C GLY A 131 20.95 5.02 -9.96
N ALA A 132 20.07 4.09 -9.70
CA ALA A 132 20.33 2.64 -9.80
C ALA A 132 20.15 2.10 -11.24
N THR A 133 19.78 2.95 -12.17
CA THR A 133 19.32 2.58 -13.51
C THR A 133 20.41 1.98 -14.41
N ALA A 134 21.69 2.32 -14.24
CA ALA A 134 22.76 1.76 -15.08
C ALA A 134 23.02 0.29 -14.71
N THR A 135 23.25 0.01 -13.43
CA THR A 135 23.48 -1.37 -12.93
C THR A 135 22.24 -2.23 -13.09
N TYR A 136 21.06 -1.64 -12.95
CA TYR A 136 19.78 -2.33 -13.11
C TYR A 136 19.47 -2.65 -14.59
N LYS A 137 19.74 -1.73 -15.53
CA LYS A 137 19.60 -2.01 -16.98
C LYS A 137 20.51 -3.13 -17.44
N ASP A 138 21.72 -3.21 -16.92
CA ASP A 138 22.67 -4.25 -17.27
C ASP A 138 22.32 -5.61 -16.66
N MET A 139 21.82 -5.65 -15.41
CA MET A 139 21.21 -6.84 -14.82
C MET A 139 19.96 -7.30 -15.56
N ARG A 140 19.09 -6.38 -15.95
CA ARG A 140 17.88 -6.67 -16.74
C ARG A 140 18.21 -7.36 -18.04
N ARG A 141 19.30 -7.01 -18.71
CA ARG A 141 19.76 -7.70 -19.94
C ARG A 141 20.11 -9.16 -19.70
N GLY A 142 20.74 -9.49 -18.57
CA GLY A 142 21.09 -10.86 -18.20
C GLY A 142 19.86 -11.71 -17.82
N ILE A 143 18.92 -11.14 -17.06
CA ILE A 143 17.72 -11.83 -16.57
C ILE A 143 16.64 -11.92 -17.67
N LEU A 144 16.45 -10.90 -18.50
CA LEU A 144 15.47 -10.91 -19.60
C LEU A 144 15.82 -11.91 -20.71
N ALA A 145 17.07 -12.33 -20.82
CA ALA A 145 17.42 -13.41 -21.71
C ALA A 145 16.77 -14.75 -21.33
N THR A 146 16.44 -14.92 -20.03
CA THR A 146 15.81 -16.14 -19.48
C THR A 146 14.34 -16.00 -19.13
N THR A 147 13.79 -14.76 -19.00
CA THR A 147 12.43 -14.53 -18.53
C THR A 147 11.54 -13.80 -19.54
N ARG A 148 11.34 -14.44 -20.69
CA ARG A 148 10.49 -13.92 -21.80
C ARG A 148 9.00 -13.73 -21.44
N PHE A 149 8.57 -13.93 -20.19
CA PHE A 149 7.14 -14.09 -19.85
C PHE A 149 6.56 -13.15 -18.81
N PHE A 150 7.33 -12.22 -18.22
CA PHE A 150 6.75 -11.32 -17.21
C PHE A 150 6.51 -9.92 -17.78
N PRO A 151 5.24 -9.47 -17.83
CA PRO A 151 4.95 -8.10 -18.20
C PRO A 151 5.62 -7.16 -17.21
N SER A 152 6.27 -6.13 -17.72
CA SER A 152 6.80 -5.03 -16.92
C SER A 152 5.72 -4.53 -15.96
N ALA A 153 6.11 -4.20 -14.72
CA ALA A 153 5.17 -3.60 -13.79
C ALA A 153 4.52 -2.39 -14.45
N LYS A 154 3.17 -2.38 -14.50
CA LYS A 154 2.46 -1.19 -15.01
C LYS A 154 2.66 -0.08 -13.98
N PRO A 155 3.27 1.06 -14.34
CA PRO A 155 3.49 2.17 -13.43
C PRO A 155 2.19 2.57 -12.72
N GLY A 156 2.26 2.81 -11.40
CA GLY A 156 1.12 3.20 -10.59
C GLY A 156 0.12 2.09 -10.24
N SER A 157 0.30 0.85 -10.76
CA SER A 157 -0.52 -0.30 -10.34
C SER A 157 -0.17 -0.73 -8.91
N ASP A 158 -1.18 -1.26 -8.21
CA ASP A 158 -0.96 -1.83 -6.89
C ASP A 158 -0.33 -3.23 -7.00
N TYR A 159 0.79 -3.39 -6.30
CA TYR A 159 1.50 -4.65 -6.16
C TYR A 159 1.53 -5.09 -4.71
N ILE A 160 1.56 -6.39 -4.51
CA ILE A 160 1.74 -6.99 -3.19
C ILE A 160 2.92 -7.95 -3.24
N LYS A 161 3.88 -7.76 -2.34
CA LYS A 161 5.08 -8.59 -2.21
C LYS A 161 5.51 -8.66 -0.75
N ARG A 162 6.43 -9.58 -0.47
CA ARG A 162 7.11 -9.68 0.81
C ARG A 162 8.36 -8.83 0.83
N LEU A 163 8.55 -8.08 1.90
CA LEU A 163 9.73 -7.26 2.11
C LEU A 163 10.91 -8.14 2.50
N ILE A 164 11.93 -8.19 1.67
CA ILE A 164 13.14 -9.00 1.88
C ILE A 164 14.33 -8.13 2.30
N GLY A 165 14.62 -7.05 1.57
CA GLY A 165 15.77 -6.20 1.83
C GLY A 165 15.40 -4.84 2.38
N LEU A 166 16.10 -4.41 3.42
CA LEU A 166 15.97 -3.10 4.05
C LEU A 166 16.98 -2.10 3.45
N PRO A 167 16.73 -0.79 3.59
CA PRO A 167 17.66 0.25 3.11
C PRO A 167 19.10 0.02 3.58
N GLY A 168 20.06 0.11 2.64
CA GLY A 168 21.49 -0.02 2.91
C GLY A 168 22.04 -1.46 2.90
N GLU A 169 21.17 -2.47 2.87
CA GLU A 169 21.59 -3.88 2.90
C GLU A 169 22.03 -4.37 1.53
N VAL A 170 22.95 -5.33 1.53
CA VAL A 170 23.39 -6.03 0.33
C VAL A 170 22.62 -7.34 0.20
N ILE A 171 21.92 -7.50 -0.92
CA ILE A 171 21.09 -8.67 -1.25
C ILE A 171 21.80 -9.52 -2.29
N GLU A 172 21.89 -10.81 -2.02
CA GLU A 172 22.42 -11.79 -2.94
C GLU A 172 21.57 -13.07 -2.91
N LEU A 173 21.30 -13.65 -4.05
CA LEU A 173 20.66 -14.97 -4.17
C LEU A 173 21.64 -15.94 -4.82
N LYS A 174 21.82 -17.10 -4.16
CA LYS A 174 22.62 -18.22 -4.66
C LYS A 174 21.75 -19.46 -4.71
N LYS A 175 21.44 -19.97 -5.88
CA LYS A 175 20.57 -21.14 -6.08
C LYS A 175 19.25 -21.00 -5.31
N GLY A 176 18.61 -19.80 -5.41
CA GLY A 176 17.34 -19.47 -4.73
C GLY A 176 17.45 -19.13 -3.24
N VAL A 177 18.60 -19.37 -2.60
CA VAL A 177 18.82 -19.02 -1.19
C VAL A 177 19.19 -17.53 -1.09
N ILE A 178 18.50 -16.81 -0.21
CA ILE A 178 18.72 -15.38 0.00
C ILE A 178 19.79 -15.15 1.05
N TYR A 179 20.72 -14.26 0.75
CA TYR A 179 21.74 -13.77 1.67
C TYR A 179 21.59 -12.26 1.84
N ILE A 180 21.63 -11.80 3.08
CA ILE A 180 21.59 -10.38 3.47
C ILE A 180 22.94 -10.06 4.14
N ASN A 181 23.69 -9.13 3.58
CA ASN A 181 25.04 -8.80 4.09
C ASN A 181 25.89 -10.06 4.32
N SER A 182 25.87 -10.97 3.34
CA SER A 182 26.58 -12.27 3.34
C SER A 182 26.07 -13.30 4.36
N LYS A 183 25.00 -13.02 5.11
CA LYS A 183 24.35 -13.98 6.03
C LYS A 183 23.10 -14.55 5.38
N LYS A 184 22.94 -15.88 5.44
CA LYS A 184 21.71 -16.54 4.97
C LYS A 184 20.50 -16.01 5.73
N LEU A 185 19.46 -15.62 4.97
CA LEU A 185 18.18 -15.23 5.55
C LEU A 185 17.42 -16.48 6.01
N ASP A 186 16.97 -16.46 7.25
CA ASP A 186 16.01 -17.44 7.76
C ASP A 186 14.60 -16.99 7.41
N GLU A 187 13.97 -17.70 6.48
CA GLU A 187 12.63 -17.41 6.00
C GLU A 187 11.61 -18.26 6.76
N THR A 188 11.00 -17.66 7.76
CA THR A 188 10.03 -18.33 8.65
C THR A 188 8.65 -18.55 8.04
N HIS A 189 8.42 -18.06 6.81
CA HIS A 189 7.16 -18.22 6.08
C HIS A 189 7.27 -19.32 5.02
N THR A 190 6.11 -19.83 4.58
CA THR A 190 6.05 -20.79 3.47
C THR A 190 6.18 -20.06 2.14
N TYR A 191 7.03 -20.57 1.25
CA TYR A 191 7.22 -20.04 -0.10
C TYR A 191 7.53 -21.17 -1.09
N TYR A 192 7.37 -20.92 -2.38
CA TYR A 192 7.83 -21.82 -3.44
C TYR A 192 9.19 -21.37 -3.94
N PRO A 193 10.24 -22.16 -3.72
CA PRO A 193 11.61 -21.78 -4.08
C PRO A 193 11.84 -21.80 -5.58
N ASP A 194 12.89 -21.13 -6.01
CA ASP A 194 13.50 -21.25 -7.35
C ASP A 194 14.97 -21.60 -7.24
N GLN A 195 15.68 -21.62 -8.37
CA GLN A 195 17.13 -21.84 -8.44
C GLN A 195 17.87 -20.59 -8.95
N ALA A 196 17.24 -19.41 -8.84
CA ALA A 196 17.79 -18.18 -9.38
C ALA A 196 19.07 -17.76 -8.66
N ASN A 197 20.00 -17.19 -9.42
CA ASN A 197 21.12 -16.42 -8.93
C ASN A 197 20.85 -14.94 -9.22
N PHE A 198 21.12 -14.07 -8.25
CA PHE A 198 20.90 -12.63 -8.39
C PHE A 198 21.83 -11.85 -7.45
N GLY A 199 22.31 -10.70 -7.89
CA GLY A 199 23.17 -9.83 -7.10
C GLY A 199 24.64 -10.24 -7.11
N PRO A 200 25.45 -9.75 -6.12
CA PRO A 200 25.02 -8.90 -5.00
C PRO A 200 24.59 -7.49 -5.43
N VAL A 201 23.55 -6.95 -4.80
CA VAL A 201 23.07 -5.58 -5.02
C VAL A 201 22.83 -4.87 -3.70
N GLN A 202 23.22 -3.61 -3.61
CA GLN A 202 22.94 -2.80 -2.42
C GLN A 202 21.59 -2.10 -2.57
N VAL A 203 20.73 -2.23 -1.55
CA VAL A 203 19.45 -1.53 -1.47
C VAL A 203 19.72 -0.05 -1.18
N PRO A 204 19.27 0.90 -2.04
CA PRO A 204 19.46 2.32 -1.80
C PRO A 204 18.82 2.78 -0.48
N THR A 205 19.32 3.86 0.09
CA THR A 205 18.69 4.54 1.23
C THR A 205 17.27 4.96 0.85
N SER A 206 16.28 4.75 1.65
CA SER A 206 14.86 5.02 1.36
C SER A 206 14.19 4.07 0.35
N CYS A 207 14.83 2.96 -0.01
CA CYS A 207 14.24 1.93 -0.86
C CYS A 207 14.17 0.58 -0.14
N TYR A 208 13.32 -0.30 -0.67
CA TYR A 208 13.15 -1.68 -0.19
C TYR A 208 13.29 -2.67 -1.34
N PHE A 209 13.73 -3.90 -1.01
CA PHE A 209 13.79 -5.00 -1.94
C PHE A 209 12.64 -5.96 -1.66
N MET A 210 11.77 -6.16 -2.62
CA MET A 210 10.53 -6.91 -2.50
C MET A 210 10.59 -8.19 -3.32
N MET A 211 10.12 -9.32 -2.78
CA MET A 211 10.02 -10.58 -3.52
C MET A 211 8.64 -11.22 -3.34
N GLY A 212 8.20 -11.95 -4.34
CA GLY A 212 7.02 -12.79 -4.23
C GLY A 212 7.32 -14.11 -3.53
N ASP A 213 6.33 -14.68 -2.84
CA ASP A 213 6.47 -15.98 -2.18
C ASP A 213 6.51 -17.13 -3.20
N ASN A 214 5.94 -16.93 -4.40
CA ASN A 214 6.11 -17.82 -5.54
C ASN A 214 7.32 -17.37 -6.37
N ARG A 215 8.53 -17.72 -5.90
CA ARG A 215 9.81 -17.23 -6.42
C ARG A 215 9.97 -17.37 -7.93
N ALA A 216 9.58 -18.51 -8.49
CA ALA A 216 9.71 -18.79 -9.93
C ALA A 216 8.68 -18.01 -10.77
N TYR A 217 7.52 -17.69 -10.19
CA TYR A 217 6.41 -17.03 -10.89
C TYR A 217 6.09 -15.64 -10.32
N SER A 218 7.13 -14.88 -9.95
CA SER A 218 7.00 -13.54 -9.43
C SER A 218 7.80 -12.54 -10.24
N SER A 219 7.11 -11.54 -10.82
CA SER A 219 7.75 -10.29 -11.23
C SER A 219 7.90 -9.42 -9.98
N ASP A 220 9.14 -9.24 -9.52
CA ASP A 220 9.47 -8.56 -8.27
C ASP A 220 10.78 -7.75 -8.40
N SER A 221 11.39 -7.35 -7.29
CA SER A 221 12.59 -6.50 -7.33
C SER A 221 13.76 -7.07 -8.11
N ARG A 222 13.80 -8.37 -8.33
CA ARG A 222 14.79 -9.00 -9.23
C ARG A 222 14.59 -8.60 -10.69
N VAL A 223 13.37 -8.17 -11.05
CA VAL A 223 12.99 -7.83 -12.42
C VAL A 223 12.91 -6.31 -12.63
N TRP A 224 12.24 -5.59 -11.73
CA TRP A 224 11.95 -4.16 -11.89
C TRP A 224 12.67 -3.25 -10.87
N GLY A 225 13.50 -3.81 -9.96
CA GLY A 225 14.36 -3.05 -9.05
C GLY A 225 13.76 -2.74 -7.69
N PHE A 226 14.20 -1.65 -7.09
CA PHE A 226 13.85 -1.28 -5.73
C PHE A 226 12.52 -0.52 -5.66
N VAL A 227 11.85 -0.64 -4.51
CA VAL A 227 10.61 0.10 -4.22
C VAL A 227 10.95 1.26 -3.31
N PRO A 228 10.74 2.50 -3.75
CA PRO A 228 10.88 3.68 -2.89
C PRO A 228 9.91 3.62 -1.71
N GLN A 229 10.31 4.14 -0.56
CA GLN A 229 9.47 4.20 0.64
C GLN A 229 8.15 4.94 0.38
N GLU A 230 8.18 5.95 -0.45
CA GLU A 230 7.00 6.73 -0.86
C GLU A 230 5.96 5.92 -1.63
N ASN A 231 6.36 4.83 -2.26
CA ASN A 231 5.45 3.96 -3.00
C ASN A 231 4.68 2.96 -2.10
N ILE A 232 5.07 2.80 -0.84
CA ILE A 232 4.42 1.87 0.08
C ILE A 232 3.02 2.37 0.40
N VAL A 233 1.99 1.55 0.20
CA VAL A 233 0.59 1.85 0.54
C VAL A 233 0.28 1.44 1.97
N GLY A 234 0.67 0.22 2.37
CA GLY A 234 0.39 -0.28 3.70
C GLY A 234 0.80 -1.74 3.87
N ARG A 235 0.52 -2.30 5.05
CA ARG A 235 0.77 -3.70 5.36
C ARG A 235 -0.50 -4.53 5.24
N ALA A 236 -0.42 -5.68 4.60
CA ALA A 236 -1.48 -6.68 4.61
C ALA A 236 -1.59 -7.30 6.01
N GLU A 237 -2.79 -7.21 6.62
CA GLU A 237 -3.01 -7.68 7.99
C GLU A 237 -3.83 -8.96 8.04
N VAL A 238 -4.95 -8.97 7.33
CA VAL A 238 -5.94 -10.03 7.41
C VAL A 238 -6.37 -10.47 6.02
N LEU A 239 -6.35 -11.76 5.77
CA LEU A 239 -7.05 -12.37 4.66
C LEU A 239 -8.52 -12.49 5.05
N LEU A 240 -9.41 -11.76 4.36
CA LEU A 240 -10.82 -11.61 4.69
C LEU A 240 -11.72 -12.60 3.94
N TRP A 241 -11.38 -12.91 2.71
CA TRP A 241 -12.17 -13.77 1.83
C TRP A 241 -11.27 -14.68 0.99
N PRO A 242 -11.65 -15.93 0.74
CA PRO A 242 -12.90 -16.58 1.12
C PRO A 242 -12.96 -16.92 2.62
N LEU A 243 -14.18 -17.04 3.17
CA LEU A 243 -14.42 -17.19 4.62
C LEU A 243 -13.68 -18.38 5.25
N ASN A 244 -13.52 -19.48 4.52
CA ASN A 244 -12.79 -20.68 4.97
C ASN A 244 -11.26 -20.48 5.04
N ARG A 245 -10.76 -19.31 4.64
CA ARG A 245 -9.33 -18.96 4.64
C ARG A 245 -9.01 -17.73 5.50
N ILE A 246 -9.95 -17.24 6.28
CA ILE A 246 -9.72 -16.07 7.17
C ILE A 246 -8.53 -16.37 8.08
N LYS A 247 -7.50 -15.53 8.01
CA LYS A 247 -6.29 -15.62 8.84
C LYS A 247 -5.54 -14.30 8.90
N LEU A 248 -4.73 -14.13 9.95
CA LEU A 248 -3.73 -13.06 10.00
C LEU A 248 -2.59 -13.37 9.03
N ILE A 249 -2.14 -12.34 8.31
CA ILE A 249 -1.00 -12.42 7.40
C ILE A 249 0.25 -12.05 8.22
N ARG A 250 1.19 -12.99 8.31
CA ARG A 250 2.45 -12.82 9.05
C ARG A 250 3.63 -13.01 8.10
#